data_972e204a88840351218eb0916997f375
#
_entry.id   972e204a88840351218eb0916997f375
#
_cell.length_a   1.000
_cell.length_b   1.000
_cell.length_c   1.000
_cell.angle_alpha   90.00
_cell.angle_beta   90.00
_cell.angle_gamma   90.00
#
_symmetry.space_group_name_H-M   'P 1'
#
loop_
_entity.id
_entity.type
_entity.pdbx_description
1 polymer ?
#
loop_
_entity_poly.entity_id
_entity_poly.type
_entity_poly.pdbx_seq_one_letter_code
_entity_poly.pdbx_strand_id
1 'polypeptide(L)'
;GRLAVVPIGYWSARFAEGARCTIFTERGSYRGTILPLMASGHTYGDDVDEQPTGWPYVEIRVDARCSTAEEAIRLGIDVGDVVSIDPQPEFLDNGFISSRHLDDKAGVAVMFAALKALIAVKDQLPVDAYFLFTIEEEVGIGAANILTEDIASLIAVDNGTTAPGQNSAEFGVTLAMADHNGPFDYHLTRKLARLCREDDIYYQKDIFRHYRSDVASAVVAGHDVRTALVCFGIDASHGWERIHIHALRSLAELVTAYLLSPIAFWRDAEEVGTLEDFTSQPTEKAEQKLSSDVRMDEIPDEAVEE
;
A
#
# COMPACT_ATOMS: atom_id res chain seq x y z
N GLY A 1 10.66 31.20 -15.87
CA GLY A 1 9.75 30.40 -15.13
C GLY A 1 9.60 28.97 -15.58
N ARG A 2 10.72 28.28 -15.90
CA ARG A 2 10.74 26.85 -16.20
C ARG A 2 11.61 26.15 -15.15
N LEU A 3 11.06 25.19 -14.46
CA LEU A 3 11.76 24.44 -13.40
C LEU A 3 11.89 22.98 -13.80
N ALA A 4 13.08 22.43 -13.66
CA ALA A 4 13.30 21.00 -13.69
C ALA A 4 12.77 20.37 -12.41
N VAL A 5 12.26 19.15 -12.50
CA VAL A 5 11.69 18.40 -11.37
C VAL A 5 12.21 16.98 -11.34
N VAL A 6 12.27 16.42 -10.14
CA VAL A 6 12.54 15.00 -9.91
C VAL A 6 11.39 14.41 -9.09
N PRO A 7 11.03 13.14 -9.29
CA PRO A 7 9.96 12.52 -8.51
C PRO A 7 10.41 12.28 -7.07
N ILE A 8 9.46 12.37 -6.14
CA ILE A 8 9.53 11.77 -4.82
C ILE A 8 8.68 10.49 -4.91
N GLY A 9 9.28 9.34 -4.56
CA GLY A 9 8.61 8.06 -4.72
C GLY A 9 8.62 7.56 -6.17
N TYR A 10 7.83 6.53 -6.41
CA TYR A 10 7.86 5.77 -7.67
C TYR A 10 6.60 6.00 -8.50
N TRP A 11 6.67 6.89 -9.49
CA TRP A 11 5.59 7.13 -10.44
C TRP A 11 6.10 7.64 -11.80
N SER A 12 5.27 7.51 -12.82
CA SER A 12 5.63 7.89 -14.17
C SER A 12 5.38 9.38 -14.46
N ALA A 13 6.31 10.05 -15.11
CA ALA A 13 6.13 11.42 -15.61
C ALA A 13 4.91 11.56 -16.55
N ARG A 14 4.49 10.47 -17.22
CA ARG A 14 3.27 10.44 -18.04
C ARG A 14 2.03 10.89 -17.27
N PHE A 15 1.95 10.57 -16.00
CA PHE A 15 0.81 10.96 -15.16
C PHE A 15 0.91 12.41 -14.64
N ALA A 16 2.07 13.02 -14.76
CA ALA A 16 2.30 14.41 -14.39
C ALA A 16 1.99 15.39 -15.51
N GLU A 17 2.09 14.97 -16.78
CA GLU A 17 1.87 15.83 -17.93
C GLU A 17 0.47 16.46 -17.92
N GLY A 18 0.39 17.77 -18.08
CA GLY A 18 -0.84 18.55 -18.02
C GLY A 18 -1.37 18.84 -16.61
N ALA A 19 -0.74 18.31 -15.58
CA ALA A 19 -1.22 18.49 -14.21
C ALA A 19 -0.95 19.91 -13.69
N ARG A 20 -1.92 20.44 -12.95
CA ARG A 20 -1.73 21.65 -12.13
C ARG A 20 -1.00 21.26 -10.85
N CYS A 21 -0.15 22.17 -10.36
CA CYS A 21 0.65 21.94 -9.16
C CYS A 21 0.84 23.20 -8.31
N THR A 22 1.26 22.98 -7.07
CA THR A 22 1.67 24.01 -6.13
C THR A 22 3.13 23.78 -5.77
N ILE A 23 3.94 24.80 -5.90
CA ILE A 23 5.35 24.86 -5.51
C ILE A 23 5.41 25.49 -4.16
N PHE A 24 5.90 24.78 -3.14
CA PHE A 24 6.05 25.26 -1.77
C PHE A 24 7.48 25.72 -1.56
N THR A 25 7.64 26.99 -1.21
CA THR A 25 8.92 27.62 -0.93
C THR A 25 8.95 28.14 0.51
N GLU A 26 10.13 28.51 1.01
CA GLU A 26 10.24 29.12 2.36
C GLU A 26 9.45 30.43 2.49
N ARG A 27 9.17 31.12 1.39
CA ARG A 27 8.50 32.44 1.40
C ARG A 27 7.01 32.38 1.09
N GLY A 28 6.49 31.18 0.77
CA GLY A 28 5.10 31.00 0.40
C GLY A 28 4.95 29.96 -0.70
N SER A 29 3.90 30.07 -1.51
CA SER A 29 3.65 29.10 -2.57
C SER A 29 3.35 29.78 -3.90
N TYR A 30 3.69 29.08 -4.97
CA TYR A 30 3.37 29.48 -6.35
C TYR A 30 2.56 28.39 -7.02
N ARG A 31 1.72 28.79 -7.96
CA ARG A 31 1.03 27.84 -8.84
C ARG A 31 1.88 27.56 -10.07
N GLY A 32 1.67 26.38 -10.66
CA GLY A 32 2.33 25.99 -11.88
C GLY A 32 1.58 24.91 -12.63
N THR A 33 2.10 24.58 -13.82
CA THR A 33 1.62 23.45 -14.63
C THR A 33 2.83 22.63 -15.05
N ILE A 34 2.74 21.31 -14.91
CA ILE A 34 3.74 20.38 -15.43
C ILE A 34 3.41 20.15 -16.91
N LEU A 35 4.34 20.43 -17.78
CA LEU A 35 4.18 20.28 -19.22
C LEU A 35 5.39 19.55 -19.82
N PRO A 36 5.21 18.80 -20.90
CA PRO A 36 6.34 18.30 -21.68
C PRO A 36 7.16 19.47 -22.25
N LEU A 37 8.42 19.23 -22.54
CA LEU A 37 9.31 20.26 -23.10
C LEU A 37 8.78 20.80 -24.43
N MET A 38 8.31 19.92 -25.32
CA MET A 38 7.63 20.25 -26.57
C MET A 38 6.11 20.21 -26.37
N ALA A 39 5.54 21.29 -25.82
CA ALA A 39 4.15 21.33 -25.37
C ALA A 39 3.17 21.98 -26.37
N SER A 40 3.57 22.24 -27.60
CA SER A 40 2.70 22.93 -28.58
C SER A 40 2.84 22.35 -29.99
N GLY A 41 1.79 21.67 -30.45
CA GLY A 41 1.71 21.19 -31.84
C GLY A 41 1.81 22.30 -32.90
N HIS A 42 1.41 23.54 -32.59
CA HIS A 42 1.60 24.67 -33.50
C HIS A 42 3.07 25.11 -33.68
N THR A 43 3.95 24.70 -32.77
CA THR A 43 5.39 25.00 -32.84
C THR A 43 6.19 23.78 -33.27
N TYR A 44 5.86 22.61 -32.76
CA TYR A 44 6.68 21.42 -32.91
C TYR A 44 6.07 20.37 -33.85
N GLY A 45 4.80 20.54 -34.28
CA GLY A 45 4.12 19.58 -35.16
C GLY A 45 4.01 18.20 -34.45
N ASP A 46 4.36 17.18 -35.22
CA ASP A 46 4.29 15.78 -34.79
C ASP A 46 5.34 15.40 -33.72
N ASP A 47 6.42 16.21 -33.60
CA ASP A 47 7.46 16.00 -32.58
C ASP A 47 6.92 16.02 -31.16
N VAL A 48 5.74 16.62 -30.93
CA VAL A 48 5.04 16.58 -29.63
C VAL A 48 4.76 15.13 -29.20
N ASP A 49 4.29 14.30 -30.11
CA ASP A 49 3.92 12.91 -29.85
C ASP A 49 5.14 11.96 -29.92
N GLU A 50 6.22 12.38 -30.57
CA GLU A 50 7.44 11.59 -30.73
C GLU A 50 8.46 11.83 -29.61
N GLN A 51 8.33 12.89 -28.81
CA GLN A 51 9.24 13.14 -27.70
C GLN A 51 9.17 12.02 -26.64
N PRO A 52 10.31 11.62 -26.04
CA PRO A 52 10.31 10.58 -25.02
C PRO A 52 9.49 10.98 -23.78
N THR A 53 8.83 10.00 -23.16
CA THR A 53 8.18 10.18 -21.86
C THR A 53 9.20 9.96 -20.73
N GLY A 54 9.29 10.89 -19.80
CA GLY A 54 10.19 10.76 -18.65
C GLY A 54 10.40 12.09 -17.93
N TRP A 55 10.88 12.03 -16.69
CA TRP A 55 11.14 13.23 -15.89
C TRP A 55 12.11 14.23 -16.52
N PRO A 56 13.14 13.84 -17.28
CA PRO A 56 13.98 14.78 -18.03
C PRO A 56 13.26 15.53 -19.16
N TYR A 57 12.07 15.06 -19.56
CA TYR A 57 11.31 15.61 -20.69
C TYR A 57 10.09 16.42 -20.27
N VAL A 58 9.94 16.68 -18.98
CA VAL A 58 8.89 17.55 -18.42
C VAL A 58 9.50 18.69 -17.63
N GLU A 59 8.77 19.78 -17.52
CA GLU A 59 9.14 20.95 -16.74
C GLU A 59 7.90 21.56 -16.06
N ILE A 60 8.10 22.31 -14.98
CA ILE A 60 7.04 23.15 -14.42
C ILE A 60 7.12 24.55 -15.06
N ARG A 61 6.00 25.00 -15.58
CA ARG A 61 5.76 26.40 -15.95
C ARG A 61 5.17 27.12 -14.74
N VAL A 62 5.93 28.03 -14.16
CA VAL A 62 5.49 28.80 -12.97
C VAL A 62 4.54 29.92 -13.39
N ASP A 63 3.43 30.05 -12.70
CA ASP A 63 2.44 31.12 -12.93
C ASP A 63 2.87 32.44 -12.25
N ALA A 64 4.07 32.90 -12.56
CA ALA A 64 4.63 34.16 -12.11
C ALA A 64 5.48 34.78 -13.22
N ARG A 65 5.70 36.10 -13.15
CA ARG A 65 6.63 36.79 -14.03
C ARG A 65 8.07 36.39 -13.66
N CYS A 66 8.56 35.39 -14.35
CA CYS A 66 9.86 34.80 -14.10
C CYS A 66 10.35 34.15 -15.41
N SER A 67 11.43 34.71 -16.00
CA SER A 67 11.99 34.26 -17.28
C SER A 67 13.41 33.72 -17.16
N THR A 68 14.10 34.02 -16.04
CA THR A 68 15.48 33.60 -15.79
C THR A 68 15.59 32.88 -14.43
N ALA A 69 16.71 32.19 -14.22
CA ALA A 69 17.03 31.54 -12.96
C ALA A 69 17.12 32.57 -11.79
N GLU A 70 17.74 33.72 -12.07
CA GLU A 70 17.87 34.78 -11.07
C GLU A 70 16.52 35.38 -10.65
N GLU A 71 15.56 35.40 -11.57
CA GLU A 71 14.20 35.84 -11.27
C GLU A 71 13.47 34.81 -10.44
N ALA A 72 13.66 33.49 -10.68
CA ALA A 72 13.12 32.43 -9.85
C ALA A 72 13.69 32.51 -8.42
N ILE A 73 14.99 32.69 -8.26
CA ILE A 73 15.64 32.86 -6.96
C ILE A 73 15.11 34.12 -6.22
N ARG A 74 14.87 35.22 -6.91
CA ARG A 74 14.25 36.41 -6.29
C ARG A 74 12.83 36.16 -5.81
N LEU A 75 12.07 35.27 -6.46
CA LEU A 75 10.77 34.83 -5.96
C LEU A 75 10.89 33.90 -4.74
N GLY A 76 12.09 33.41 -4.43
CA GLY A 76 12.36 32.48 -3.36
C GLY A 76 12.18 31.02 -3.77
N ILE A 77 12.15 30.74 -5.07
CA ILE A 77 12.12 29.38 -5.60
C ILE A 77 13.56 28.89 -5.71
N ASP A 78 13.86 27.77 -5.05
CA ASP A 78 15.21 27.23 -4.98
C ASP A 78 15.22 25.69 -5.06
N VAL A 79 16.42 25.13 -5.17
CA VAL A 79 16.62 23.68 -5.13
C VAL A 79 16.23 23.11 -3.77
N GLY A 80 15.39 22.10 -3.79
CA GLY A 80 14.85 21.48 -2.57
C GLY A 80 13.41 21.88 -2.25
N ASP A 81 12.86 22.85 -2.97
CA ASP A 81 11.43 23.18 -2.87
C ASP A 81 10.56 21.99 -3.30
N VAL A 82 9.48 21.75 -2.57
CA VAL A 82 8.59 20.63 -2.80
C VAL A 82 7.43 21.05 -3.69
N VAL A 83 7.05 20.16 -4.59
CA VAL A 83 5.92 20.37 -5.49
C VAL A 83 4.84 19.34 -5.24
N SER A 84 3.62 19.80 -4.98
CA SER A 84 2.44 18.94 -4.88
C SER A 84 1.56 19.10 -6.12
N ILE A 85 1.14 17.99 -6.67
CA ILE A 85 0.16 17.94 -7.77
C ILE A 85 -1.24 18.03 -7.20
N ASP A 86 -2.11 18.78 -7.89
CA ASP A 86 -3.49 18.96 -7.45
C ASP A 86 -4.27 17.64 -7.51
N PRO A 87 -4.96 17.24 -6.43
CA PRO A 87 -5.71 15.98 -6.40
C PRO A 87 -6.96 15.98 -7.30
N GLN A 88 -7.67 17.10 -7.40
CA GLN A 88 -8.87 17.30 -8.20
C GLN A 88 -9.93 16.19 -8.02
N PRO A 89 -10.46 15.96 -6.80
CA PRO A 89 -11.37 14.86 -6.55
C PRO A 89 -12.76 15.09 -7.16
N GLU A 90 -13.31 14.03 -7.76
CA GLU A 90 -14.69 13.93 -8.21
C GLU A 90 -15.40 12.81 -7.45
N PHE A 91 -16.57 13.11 -6.88
CA PHE A 91 -17.44 12.15 -6.22
C PHE A 91 -18.71 12.01 -7.05
N LEU A 92 -18.96 10.80 -7.57
CA LEU A 92 -20.11 10.54 -8.42
C LEU A 92 -21.27 9.91 -7.63
N ASP A 93 -22.49 10.21 -8.00
CA ASP A 93 -23.71 9.70 -7.34
C ASP A 93 -23.82 8.16 -7.39
N ASN A 94 -23.18 7.53 -8.36
CA ASN A 94 -23.12 6.07 -8.50
C ASN A 94 -22.03 5.41 -7.63
N GLY A 95 -21.33 6.18 -6.80
CA GLY A 95 -20.36 5.70 -5.82
C GLY A 95 -18.92 5.63 -6.30
N PHE A 96 -18.63 5.94 -7.56
CA PHE A 96 -17.25 6.09 -8.03
C PHE A 96 -16.63 7.39 -7.51
N ILE A 97 -15.34 7.31 -7.23
CA ILE A 97 -14.50 8.43 -6.81
C ILE A 97 -13.28 8.43 -7.72
N SER A 98 -13.02 9.55 -8.37
CA SER A 98 -11.83 9.76 -9.19
C SER A 98 -11.03 10.91 -8.64
N SER A 99 -9.72 10.70 -8.47
CA SER A 99 -8.81 11.72 -7.94
C SER A 99 -7.37 11.27 -8.17
N ARG A 100 -6.43 12.14 -7.92
CA ARG A 100 -5.05 11.75 -7.60
C ARG A 100 -4.93 11.51 -6.09
N HIS A 101 -3.95 10.72 -5.68
CA HIS A 101 -3.58 10.49 -4.27
C HIS A 101 -4.69 9.82 -3.43
N LEU A 102 -5.55 9.01 -4.05
CA LEU A 102 -6.43 8.09 -3.32
C LEU A 102 -5.61 6.99 -2.64
N ASP A 103 -4.52 6.64 -3.25
CA ASP A 103 -3.38 5.93 -2.69
C ASP A 103 -2.53 6.89 -1.84
N ASP A 104 -2.46 6.82 -0.47
CA ASP A 104 -3.37 5.98 0.31
C ASP A 104 -4.31 6.79 1.21
N LYS A 105 -4.76 7.96 0.75
CA LYS A 105 -5.74 8.78 1.50
C LYS A 105 -7.10 8.08 1.65
N ALA A 106 -7.44 7.18 0.73
CA ALA A 106 -8.65 6.38 0.83
C ALA A 106 -8.54 5.35 1.96
N GLY A 107 -7.37 4.71 2.13
CA GLY A 107 -7.09 3.84 3.27
C GLY A 107 -7.12 4.59 4.61
N VAL A 108 -6.59 5.81 4.65
CA VAL A 108 -6.73 6.69 5.82
C VAL A 108 -8.21 6.91 6.17
N ALA A 109 -9.06 7.16 5.17
CA ALA A 109 -10.51 7.33 5.40
C ALA A 109 -11.18 6.02 5.91
N VAL A 110 -10.77 4.87 5.41
CA VAL A 110 -11.19 3.54 5.90
C VAL A 110 -10.84 3.38 7.38
N MET A 111 -9.59 3.69 7.75
CA MET A 111 -9.13 3.59 9.13
C MET A 111 -9.90 4.51 10.07
N PHE A 112 -10.20 5.76 9.66
CA PHE A 112 -11.04 6.66 10.45
C PHE A 112 -12.50 6.17 10.57
N ALA A 113 -13.05 5.53 9.54
CA ALA A 113 -14.38 4.94 9.59
C ALA A 113 -14.45 3.78 10.58
N ALA A 114 -13.47 2.88 10.54
CA ALA A 114 -13.33 1.77 11.49
C ALA A 114 -13.12 2.29 12.93
N LEU A 115 -12.21 3.24 13.12
CA LEU A 115 -11.95 3.86 14.43
C LEU A 115 -13.22 4.48 15.03
N LYS A 116 -13.99 5.20 14.23
CA LYS A 116 -15.27 5.79 14.66
C LYS A 116 -16.28 4.73 15.12
N ALA A 117 -16.36 3.59 14.42
CA ALA A 117 -17.21 2.47 14.81
C ALA A 117 -16.72 1.84 16.13
N LEU A 118 -15.41 1.63 16.26
CA LEU A 118 -14.80 0.99 17.43
C LEU A 118 -14.87 1.82 18.71
N ILE A 119 -14.78 3.16 18.62
CA ILE A 119 -14.93 4.05 19.79
C ILE A 119 -16.27 3.82 20.49
N ALA A 120 -17.33 3.53 19.75
CA ALA A 120 -18.66 3.27 20.31
C ALA A 120 -18.73 1.95 21.13
N VAL A 121 -17.81 1.02 20.89
CA VAL A 121 -17.76 -0.32 21.50
C VAL A 121 -16.39 -0.68 22.07
N LYS A 122 -15.61 0.32 22.43
CA LYS A 122 -14.20 0.18 22.84
C LYS A 122 -13.98 -0.84 23.97
N ASP A 123 -14.94 -0.97 24.87
CA ASP A 123 -14.88 -1.91 26.01
C ASP A 123 -15.04 -3.40 25.58
N GLN A 124 -15.33 -3.64 24.30
CA GLN A 124 -15.44 -4.98 23.72
C GLN A 124 -14.15 -5.40 22.96
N LEU A 125 -13.16 -4.53 22.84
CA LEU A 125 -11.89 -4.86 22.20
C LEU A 125 -11.14 -5.90 23.02
N PRO A 126 -10.77 -7.06 22.45
CA PRO A 126 -10.06 -8.11 23.17
C PRO A 126 -8.57 -7.80 23.39
N VAL A 127 -8.02 -6.87 22.64
CA VAL A 127 -6.62 -6.43 22.68
C VAL A 127 -6.53 -4.93 22.40
N ASP A 128 -5.40 -4.34 22.74
CA ASP A 128 -5.09 -2.97 22.34
C ASP A 128 -4.92 -2.85 20.82
N ALA A 129 -5.42 -1.76 20.26
CA ALA A 129 -5.38 -1.49 18.84
C ALA A 129 -4.71 -0.13 18.57
N TYR A 130 -3.69 -0.13 17.74
CA TYR A 130 -2.95 1.05 17.33
C TYR A 130 -3.29 1.39 15.88
N PHE A 131 -3.78 2.59 15.63
CA PHE A 131 -4.01 3.11 14.29
C PHE A 131 -2.80 3.94 13.90
N LEU A 132 -1.97 3.38 13.04
CA LEU A 132 -0.72 3.99 12.58
C LEU A 132 -0.94 4.68 11.23
N PHE A 133 -0.59 5.95 11.16
CA PHE A 133 -0.57 6.73 9.92
C PHE A 133 0.88 7.11 9.62
N THR A 134 1.49 6.43 8.67
CA THR A 134 2.87 6.66 8.28
C THR A 134 2.99 7.82 7.30
N ILE A 135 4.15 8.45 7.22
CA ILE A 135 4.38 9.61 6.35
C ILE A 135 5.19 9.22 5.11
N GLU A 136 6.13 8.30 5.23
CA GLU A 136 7.13 7.97 4.21
C GLU A 136 6.92 6.56 3.63
N GLU A 137 5.66 6.10 3.53
CA GLU A 137 5.33 4.81 2.92
C GLU A 137 5.79 4.78 1.46
N GLU A 138 5.46 5.80 0.67
CA GLU A 138 5.73 5.94 -0.77
C GLU A 138 7.22 5.95 -1.15
N VAL A 139 8.10 6.11 -0.18
CA VAL A 139 9.56 6.00 -0.34
C VAL A 139 10.13 4.78 0.40
N GLY A 140 9.25 3.90 0.89
CA GLY A 140 9.62 2.60 1.45
C GLY A 140 10.19 2.64 2.87
N ILE A 141 9.94 3.70 3.64
CA ILE A 141 10.38 3.83 5.03
C ILE A 141 9.22 3.52 5.99
N GLY A 142 8.09 4.19 5.82
CA GLY A 142 6.81 3.97 6.50
C GLY A 142 6.89 3.40 7.92
N ALA A 143 6.50 2.15 8.10
CA ALA A 143 6.44 1.48 9.39
C ALA A 143 7.79 0.91 9.90
N ALA A 144 8.91 1.27 9.31
CA ALA A 144 10.22 0.68 9.62
C ALA A 144 10.70 0.87 11.08
N ASN A 145 10.21 1.85 11.82
CA ASN A 145 10.75 2.18 13.14
C ASN A 145 9.69 2.64 14.16
N ILE A 146 8.47 2.15 14.05
CA ILE A 146 7.40 2.62 14.96
C ILE A 146 6.80 1.50 15.82
N LEU A 147 7.04 0.25 15.46
CA LEU A 147 6.48 -0.89 16.17
C LEU A 147 7.22 -1.11 17.48
N THR A 148 6.47 -1.33 18.55
CA THR A 148 6.96 -1.75 19.86
C THR A 148 6.90 -3.27 20.01
N GLU A 149 7.62 -3.83 20.99
CA GLU A 149 7.76 -5.29 21.16
C GLU A 149 6.44 -5.99 21.52
N ASP A 150 5.45 -5.25 22.01
CA ASP A 150 4.12 -5.76 22.35
C ASP A 150 3.17 -5.89 21.16
N ILE A 151 3.57 -5.49 19.97
CA ILE A 151 2.77 -5.61 18.76
C ILE A 151 2.82 -7.05 18.21
N ALA A 152 1.72 -7.75 18.28
CA ALA A 152 1.60 -9.14 17.81
C ALA A 152 1.33 -9.26 16.30
N SER A 153 0.64 -8.28 15.71
CA SER A 153 0.29 -8.29 14.29
C SER A 153 0.23 -6.88 13.71
N LEU A 154 0.65 -6.76 12.46
CA LEU A 154 0.58 -5.55 11.65
C LEU A 154 -0.24 -5.82 10.39
N ILE A 155 -1.32 -5.08 10.22
CA ILE A 155 -2.14 -5.14 9.01
C ILE A 155 -2.04 -3.79 8.30
N ALA A 156 -1.46 -3.78 7.10
CA ALA A 156 -1.54 -2.61 6.25
C ALA A 156 -2.93 -2.53 5.58
N VAL A 157 -3.44 -1.32 5.52
CA VAL A 157 -4.60 -0.94 4.73
C VAL A 157 -4.07 -0.09 3.58
N ASP A 158 -4.19 -0.57 2.36
CA ASP A 158 -3.54 0.03 1.21
C ASP A 158 -4.34 -0.26 -0.07
N ASN A 159 -3.92 0.23 -1.20
CA ASN A 159 -4.55 -0.04 -2.47
C ASN A 159 -4.28 -1.46 -2.99
N GLY A 160 -5.19 -1.99 -3.79
CA GLY A 160 -5.00 -3.20 -4.59
C GLY A 160 -5.21 -2.87 -6.05
N THR A 161 -4.16 -2.92 -6.86
CA THR A 161 -4.23 -2.51 -8.26
C THR A 161 -5.15 -3.41 -9.08
N THR A 162 -6.11 -2.81 -9.80
CA THR A 162 -6.97 -3.51 -10.73
C THR A 162 -6.32 -3.52 -12.12
N ALA A 163 -6.11 -4.69 -12.68
CA ALA A 163 -5.52 -4.84 -14.01
C ALA A 163 -5.82 -6.24 -14.58
N PRO A 164 -5.69 -6.45 -15.89
CA PRO A 164 -5.72 -7.80 -16.46
C PRO A 164 -4.66 -8.71 -15.81
N GLY A 165 -5.09 -9.85 -15.28
CA GLY A 165 -4.23 -10.79 -14.56
C GLY A 165 -4.15 -10.58 -13.04
N GLN A 166 -4.82 -9.56 -12.51
CA GLN A 166 -5.06 -9.36 -11.07
C GLN A 166 -6.51 -9.76 -10.73
N ASN A 167 -6.70 -10.32 -9.53
CA ASN A 167 -8.04 -10.60 -9.00
C ASN A 167 -8.62 -9.40 -8.22
N SER A 168 -7.78 -8.42 -7.91
CA SER A 168 -8.22 -7.18 -7.26
C SER A 168 -9.33 -6.52 -8.07
N ALA A 169 -10.38 -6.09 -7.39
CA ALA A 169 -11.57 -5.53 -8.01
C ALA A 169 -12.02 -4.25 -7.30
N GLU A 170 -12.72 -3.40 -8.02
CA GLU A 170 -13.24 -2.12 -7.51
C GLU A 170 -14.31 -2.29 -6.41
N PHE A 171 -14.80 -3.52 -6.21
CA PHE A 171 -15.83 -3.83 -5.21
C PHE A 171 -15.32 -4.86 -4.22
N GLY A 172 -15.67 -4.67 -2.94
CA GLY A 172 -15.24 -5.56 -1.87
C GLY A 172 -13.78 -5.36 -1.47
N VAL A 173 -13.28 -6.31 -0.71
CA VAL A 173 -11.92 -6.29 -0.16
C VAL A 173 -11.01 -7.19 -0.97
N THR A 174 -9.80 -6.76 -1.27
CA THR A 174 -8.75 -7.65 -1.75
C THR A 174 -7.84 -8.03 -0.58
N LEU A 175 -7.77 -9.33 -0.30
CA LEU A 175 -6.82 -9.90 0.65
C LEU A 175 -5.55 -10.27 -0.12
N ALA A 176 -4.47 -9.55 0.10
CA ALA A 176 -3.18 -9.90 -0.48
C ALA A 176 -2.63 -11.16 0.20
N MET A 177 -2.29 -12.16 -0.59
CA MET A 177 -1.70 -13.41 -0.09
C MET A 177 -0.18 -13.37 -0.09
N ALA A 178 0.39 -12.53 -0.96
CA ALA A 178 1.80 -12.21 -1.05
C ALA A 178 1.99 -10.87 -1.77
N ASP A 179 3.11 -10.24 -1.52
CA ASP A 179 3.62 -9.09 -2.26
C ASP A 179 5.02 -9.36 -2.83
N HIS A 180 5.73 -8.32 -3.29
CA HIS A 180 7.09 -8.45 -3.81
C HIS A 180 8.08 -9.02 -2.77
N ASN A 181 7.84 -8.81 -1.50
CA ASN A 181 8.72 -9.28 -0.41
C ASN A 181 8.44 -10.73 0.01
N GLY A 182 7.36 -11.33 -0.45
CA GLY A 182 7.00 -12.70 -0.16
C GLY A 182 5.59 -12.89 0.41
N PRO A 183 5.28 -14.08 0.94
CA PRO A 183 3.97 -14.39 1.48
C PRO A 183 3.72 -13.66 2.80
N PHE A 184 2.48 -13.22 3.00
CA PHE A 184 1.99 -12.76 4.30
C PHE A 184 1.73 -13.93 5.24
N ASP A 185 1.55 -13.64 6.55
CA ASP A 185 1.29 -14.68 7.55
C ASP A 185 0.07 -15.52 7.17
N TYR A 186 0.26 -16.83 7.10
CA TYR A 186 -0.75 -17.78 6.66
C TYR A 186 -2.00 -17.75 7.54
N HIS A 187 -1.80 -17.75 8.85
CA HIS A 187 -2.92 -17.83 9.81
C HIS A 187 -3.70 -16.53 9.87
N LEU A 188 -3.00 -15.38 9.85
CA LEU A 188 -3.62 -14.06 9.85
C LEU A 188 -4.46 -13.84 8.58
N THR A 189 -3.92 -14.13 7.41
CA THR A 189 -4.65 -14.00 6.14
C THR A 189 -5.87 -14.93 6.07
N ARG A 190 -5.78 -16.15 6.65
CA ARG A 190 -6.92 -17.08 6.74
C ARG A 190 -7.96 -16.61 7.74
N LYS A 191 -7.55 -16.00 8.86
CA LYS A 191 -8.47 -15.36 9.80
C LYS A 191 -9.26 -14.25 9.12
N LEU A 192 -8.60 -13.34 8.40
CA LEU A 192 -9.25 -12.26 7.66
C LEU A 192 -10.26 -12.80 6.61
N ALA A 193 -9.86 -13.82 5.84
CA ALA A 193 -10.77 -14.46 4.89
C ALA A 193 -11.96 -15.17 5.56
N ARG A 194 -11.80 -15.68 6.78
CA ARG A 194 -12.89 -16.26 7.55
C ARG A 194 -13.87 -15.19 8.00
N LEU A 195 -13.38 -14.09 8.55
CA LEU A 195 -14.20 -12.94 8.97
C LEU A 195 -15.02 -12.39 7.78
N CYS A 196 -14.42 -12.24 6.61
CA CYS A 196 -15.18 -11.84 5.42
C CYS A 196 -16.36 -12.77 5.14
N ARG A 197 -16.19 -14.10 5.31
CA ARG A 197 -17.29 -15.06 5.09
C ARG A 197 -18.34 -15.05 6.20
N GLU A 198 -17.92 -14.87 7.44
CA GLU A 198 -18.81 -14.86 8.61
C GLU A 198 -19.69 -13.61 8.63
N ASP A 199 -19.17 -12.48 8.19
CA ASP A 199 -19.85 -11.18 8.18
C ASP A 199 -20.40 -10.78 6.79
N ASP A 200 -20.43 -11.73 5.82
CA ASP A 200 -20.91 -11.51 4.45
C ASP A 200 -20.23 -10.34 3.72
N ILE A 201 -18.94 -10.12 4.01
CA ILE A 201 -18.12 -9.11 3.34
C ILE A 201 -17.60 -9.69 2.03
N TYR A 202 -17.95 -9.05 0.91
CA TYR A 202 -17.45 -9.46 -0.41
C TYR A 202 -15.93 -9.28 -0.50
N TYR A 203 -15.20 -10.33 -0.89
CA TYR A 203 -13.76 -10.31 -0.98
C TYR A 203 -13.20 -11.19 -2.07
N GLN A 204 -12.02 -10.86 -2.54
CA GLN A 204 -11.16 -11.67 -3.40
C GLN A 204 -9.76 -11.81 -2.80
N LYS A 205 -8.97 -12.76 -3.32
CA LYS A 205 -7.56 -12.95 -2.96
C LYS A 205 -6.69 -12.65 -4.15
N ASP A 206 -5.55 -12.01 -3.91
CA ASP A 206 -4.61 -11.67 -4.97
C ASP A 206 -3.15 -11.78 -4.52
N ILE A 207 -2.23 -11.67 -5.48
CA ILE A 207 -0.78 -11.61 -5.29
C ILE A 207 -0.23 -10.44 -6.10
N PHE A 208 0.52 -9.54 -5.43
CA PHE A 208 1.12 -8.37 -6.06
C PHE A 208 2.63 -8.58 -6.26
N ARG A 209 3.08 -8.75 -7.50
CA ARG A 209 4.47 -9.13 -7.82
C ARG A 209 5.45 -7.95 -7.82
N HIS A 210 4.97 -6.73 -8.01
CA HIS A 210 5.77 -5.52 -8.22
C HIS A 210 5.45 -4.41 -7.21
N TYR A 211 4.76 -4.76 -6.15
CA TYR A 211 4.22 -3.87 -5.15
C TYR A 211 4.54 -4.37 -3.75
N ARG A 212 4.76 -3.47 -2.83
CA ARG A 212 4.93 -3.75 -1.40
C ARG A 212 4.34 -2.60 -0.59
N SER A 213 3.91 -2.88 0.64
CA SER A 213 3.33 -1.91 1.55
C SER A 213 4.18 -1.73 2.81
N ASP A 214 3.70 -0.94 3.76
CA ASP A 214 4.34 -0.68 5.04
C ASP A 214 4.75 -1.91 5.84
N VAL A 215 4.00 -3.01 5.76
CA VAL A 215 4.37 -4.26 6.45
C VAL A 215 5.70 -4.81 5.95
N ALA A 216 6.03 -4.64 4.67
CA ALA A 216 7.32 -5.01 4.13
C ALA A 216 8.45 -4.18 4.75
N SER A 217 8.25 -2.88 4.93
CA SER A 217 9.22 -1.99 5.56
C SER A 217 9.49 -2.38 7.00
N ALA A 218 8.45 -2.74 7.78
CA ALA A 218 8.59 -3.23 9.15
C ALA A 218 9.40 -4.54 9.23
N VAL A 219 9.08 -5.52 8.38
CA VAL A 219 9.79 -6.82 8.36
C VAL A 219 11.25 -6.66 7.95
N VAL A 220 11.53 -5.85 6.92
CA VAL A 220 12.91 -5.57 6.48
C VAL A 220 13.72 -4.85 7.57
N ALA A 221 13.07 -4.02 8.38
CA ALA A 221 13.69 -3.36 9.53
C ALA A 221 13.98 -4.31 10.72
N GLY A 222 13.49 -5.55 10.68
CA GLY A 222 13.77 -6.58 11.68
C GLY A 222 12.65 -6.82 12.70
N HIS A 223 11.45 -6.29 12.49
CA HIS A 223 10.32 -6.57 13.36
C HIS A 223 9.77 -7.99 13.12
N ASP A 224 9.77 -8.84 14.16
CA ASP A 224 9.18 -10.19 14.13
C ASP A 224 7.69 -10.11 14.48
N VAL A 225 6.88 -9.74 13.52
CA VAL A 225 5.44 -9.51 13.65
C VAL A 225 4.67 -10.26 12.57
N ARG A 226 3.47 -10.76 12.88
CA ARG A 226 2.58 -11.34 11.87
C ARG A 226 2.07 -10.24 10.97
N THR A 227 2.16 -10.44 9.66
CA THR A 227 1.80 -9.40 8.68
C THR A 227 0.64 -9.80 7.80
N ALA A 228 -0.17 -8.83 7.43
CA ALA A 228 -1.18 -8.94 6.38
C ALA A 228 -1.33 -7.61 5.65
N LEU A 229 -1.85 -7.69 4.43
CA LEU A 229 -2.22 -6.54 3.63
C LEU A 229 -3.66 -6.72 3.14
N VAL A 230 -4.50 -5.72 3.41
CA VAL A 230 -5.90 -5.67 3.02
C VAL A 230 -6.14 -4.42 2.17
N CYS A 231 -6.76 -4.60 1.01
CA CYS A 231 -6.79 -3.55 0.00
C CYS A 231 -8.21 -3.19 -0.43
N PHE A 232 -8.38 -1.91 -0.79
CA PHE A 232 -9.46 -1.48 -1.68
C PHE A 232 -8.96 -1.53 -3.12
N GLY A 233 -9.83 -1.88 -4.07
CA GLY A 233 -9.46 -1.92 -5.48
C GLY A 233 -9.29 -0.53 -6.07
N ILE A 234 -8.17 -0.27 -6.74
CA ILE A 234 -7.85 0.99 -7.39
C ILE A 234 -7.44 0.76 -8.84
N ASP A 235 -7.96 1.56 -9.74
CA ASP A 235 -7.50 1.66 -11.11
C ASP A 235 -6.51 2.82 -11.26
N ALA A 236 -5.48 2.62 -12.08
CA ALA A 236 -4.45 3.62 -12.39
C ALA A 236 -3.72 4.19 -11.16
N SER A 237 -3.34 3.35 -10.18
CA SER A 237 -2.57 3.77 -9.00
C SER A 237 -1.35 4.62 -9.38
N HIS A 238 -1.04 5.65 -8.60
CA HIS A 238 -0.05 6.72 -8.86
C HIS A 238 -0.37 7.61 -10.08
N GLY A 239 -1.53 7.43 -10.71
CA GLY A 239 -1.97 8.23 -11.85
C GLY A 239 -3.19 9.09 -11.55
N TRP A 240 -4.15 9.07 -12.47
CA TRP A 240 -5.50 9.55 -12.24
C TRP A 240 -6.35 8.39 -11.77
N GLU A 241 -6.47 8.27 -10.47
CA GLU A 241 -6.97 7.09 -9.80
C GLU A 241 -8.48 7.04 -9.77
N ARG A 242 -9.03 5.81 -9.74
CA ARG A 242 -10.45 5.55 -9.69
C ARG A 242 -10.73 4.39 -8.75
N ILE A 243 -11.65 4.63 -7.80
CA ILE A 243 -12.09 3.66 -6.79
C ILE A 243 -13.62 3.70 -6.66
N HIS A 244 -14.18 2.74 -5.92
CA HIS A 244 -15.59 2.74 -5.58
C HIS A 244 -15.81 2.71 -4.07
N ILE A 245 -16.77 3.49 -3.58
CA ILE A 245 -17.09 3.63 -2.14
C ILE A 245 -17.45 2.29 -1.48
N HIS A 246 -17.95 1.33 -2.24
CA HIS A 246 -18.29 -0.01 -1.73
C HIS A 246 -17.04 -0.73 -1.20
N ALA A 247 -15.90 -0.66 -1.90
CA ALA A 247 -14.65 -1.28 -1.44
C ALA A 247 -14.20 -0.65 -0.11
N LEU A 248 -14.28 0.67 0.03
CA LEU A 248 -13.89 1.37 1.25
C LEU A 248 -14.77 0.99 2.45
N ARG A 249 -16.09 0.85 2.24
CA ARG A 249 -17.03 0.39 3.27
C ARG A 249 -16.72 -1.03 3.71
N SER A 250 -16.61 -1.95 2.76
CA SER A 250 -16.29 -3.36 3.03
C SER A 250 -14.96 -3.50 3.77
N LEU A 251 -13.97 -2.68 3.42
CA LEU A 251 -12.68 -2.70 4.09
C LEU A 251 -12.76 -2.15 5.52
N ALA A 252 -13.53 -1.08 5.76
CA ALA A 252 -13.78 -0.58 7.11
C ALA A 252 -14.54 -1.59 7.98
N GLU A 253 -15.49 -2.32 7.40
CA GLU A 253 -16.21 -3.43 8.05
C GLU A 253 -15.24 -4.55 8.43
N LEU A 254 -14.35 -4.97 7.52
CA LEU A 254 -13.34 -6.01 7.81
C LEU A 254 -12.38 -5.58 8.92
N VAL A 255 -11.86 -4.36 8.89
CA VAL A 255 -10.97 -3.83 9.94
C VAL A 255 -11.68 -3.83 11.30
N THR A 256 -12.94 -3.41 11.32
CA THR A 256 -13.77 -3.40 12.55
C THR A 256 -14.01 -4.83 13.05
N ALA A 257 -14.40 -5.75 12.17
CA ALA A 257 -14.62 -7.16 12.51
C ALA A 257 -13.35 -7.83 13.04
N TYR A 258 -12.20 -7.53 12.41
CA TYR A 258 -10.91 -8.05 12.87
C TYR A 258 -10.59 -7.61 14.30
N LEU A 259 -10.70 -6.33 14.59
CA LEU A 259 -10.37 -5.77 15.91
C LEU A 259 -11.34 -6.19 17.03
N LEU A 260 -12.58 -6.55 16.69
CA LEU A 260 -13.55 -7.11 17.63
C LEU A 260 -13.47 -8.64 17.74
N SER A 261 -12.74 -9.31 16.83
CA SER A 261 -12.66 -10.76 16.81
C SER A 261 -11.80 -11.31 17.95
N PRO A 262 -12.09 -12.53 18.46
CA PRO A 262 -11.27 -13.14 19.49
C PRO A 262 -9.81 -13.30 19.07
N ILE A 263 -8.90 -13.32 20.05
CA ILE A 263 -7.48 -13.64 19.83
C ILE A 263 -7.40 -15.03 19.19
N ALA A 264 -6.74 -15.13 18.05
CA ALA A 264 -6.63 -16.39 17.32
C ALA A 264 -5.30 -17.13 17.58
N PHE A 265 -4.31 -16.44 18.13
CA PHE A 265 -2.95 -16.93 18.29
C PHE A 265 -2.53 -16.84 19.76
N TRP A 266 -2.58 -17.96 20.47
CA TRP A 266 -2.21 -18.02 21.89
C TRP A 266 -0.77 -17.55 22.13
N ARG A 267 0.11 -17.82 21.19
CA ARG A 267 1.50 -17.36 21.24
C ARG A 267 1.62 -15.82 21.29
N ASP A 268 0.68 -15.12 20.71
CA ASP A 268 0.67 -13.65 20.67
C ASP A 268 0.06 -13.04 21.95
N ALA A 269 -0.52 -13.87 22.81
CA ALA A 269 -1.11 -13.51 24.10
C ALA A 269 -0.22 -13.86 25.31
N GLU A 270 0.90 -14.56 25.08
CA GLU A 270 1.83 -14.99 26.12
C GLU A 270 3.14 -14.21 25.99
N GLU A 271 3.75 -13.90 27.13
CA GLU A 271 5.13 -13.38 27.14
C GLU A 271 6.05 -14.39 26.48
N VAL A 272 7.00 -13.89 25.67
CA VAL A 272 8.04 -14.74 25.07
C VAL A 272 8.84 -15.36 26.21
N GLY A 273 8.65 -16.65 26.43
CA GLY A 273 9.39 -17.41 27.44
C GLY A 273 10.88 -17.46 27.17
N THR A 274 11.64 -17.92 28.13
CA THR A 274 13.07 -18.19 27.92
C THR A 274 13.25 -19.30 26.89
N LEU A 275 14.36 -19.31 26.17
CA LEU A 275 14.71 -20.35 25.18
C LEU A 275 14.95 -21.76 25.81
N GLU A 276 14.76 -21.91 27.14
CA GLU A 276 15.00 -23.15 27.85
C GLU A 276 14.15 -24.33 27.37
N ASP A 277 12.95 -24.05 26.86
CA ASP A 277 12.03 -25.06 26.30
C ASP A 277 12.04 -25.13 24.76
N PHE A 278 12.96 -24.43 24.11
CA PHE A 278 13.12 -24.59 22.68
C PHE A 278 13.60 -26.03 22.39
N THR A 279 12.73 -26.78 21.70
CA THR A 279 13.07 -28.16 21.34
C THR A 279 14.39 -28.16 20.55
N SER A 280 15.40 -28.85 21.10
CA SER A 280 16.60 -29.16 20.37
C SER A 280 16.25 -29.79 19.02
N GLN A 281 17.04 -29.53 18.00
CA GLN A 281 16.91 -30.21 16.71
C GLN A 281 16.82 -31.72 16.88
N PRO A 282 16.14 -32.47 16.00
CA PRO A 282 16.07 -33.93 16.09
C PRO A 282 17.44 -34.53 16.30
N THR A 283 17.60 -35.28 17.36
CA THR A 283 18.84 -35.98 17.63
C THR A 283 18.94 -37.19 16.71
N GLU A 284 20.16 -37.70 16.43
CA GLU A 284 20.39 -38.89 15.61
C GLU A 284 19.47 -40.10 15.98
N LYS A 285 18.99 -40.16 17.23
CA LYS A 285 18.04 -41.18 17.69
C LYS A 285 16.63 -40.99 17.12
N ALA A 286 16.22 -39.77 16.78
CA ALA A 286 14.94 -39.51 16.16
C ALA A 286 15.00 -39.83 14.64
N GLU A 287 16.13 -39.56 14.01
CA GLU A 287 16.38 -39.95 12.61
C GLU A 287 16.40 -41.46 12.41
N GLN A 288 17.02 -42.23 13.34
CA GLN A 288 17.01 -43.70 13.31
C GLN A 288 15.60 -44.26 13.50
N LYS A 289 14.70 -43.61 14.26
CA LYS A 289 13.35 -44.07 14.48
C LYS A 289 12.47 -43.81 13.24
N LEU A 290 12.68 -42.69 12.56
CA LEU A 290 11.98 -42.38 11.30
C LEU A 290 12.40 -43.31 10.16
N SER A 291 13.69 -43.71 10.09
CA SER A 291 14.18 -44.63 9.04
C SER A 291 13.78 -46.10 9.28
N SER A 292 13.40 -46.48 10.51
CA SER A 292 13.00 -47.85 10.82
C SER A 292 11.50 -48.11 10.68
N ASP A 293 10.70 -47.06 10.66
CA ASP A 293 9.23 -47.17 10.60
C ASP A 293 8.63 -46.98 9.21
N VAL A 294 9.44 -46.55 8.22
CA VAL A 294 9.01 -46.47 6.81
C VAL A 294 9.67 -47.59 6.01
N ARG A 295 9.01 -48.75 5.90
CA ARG A 295 9.37 -49.72 4.89
C ARG A 295 8.90 -49.20 3.53
N MET A 296 9.86 -48.99 2.63
CA MET A 296 9.62 -48.52 1.26
C MET A 296 8.77 -49.47 0.40
N ASP A 297 8.44 -50.62 0.91
CA ASP A 297 7.70 -51.70 0.23
C ASP A 297 6.17 -51.61 0.41
N GLU A 298 5.68 -50.62 1.15
CA GLU A 298 4.23 -50.42 1.42
C GLU A 298 3.63 -49.17 0.74
N ILE A 299 4.28 -48.58 -0.24
CA ILE A 299 3.68 -47.55 -1.09
C ILE A 299 3.01 -48.27 -2.26
N PRO A 300 1.67 -48.24 -2.37
CA PRO A 300 0.99 -48.81 -3.52
C PRO A 300 1.38 -48.06 -4.80
N ASP A 301 1.66 -48.80 -5.89
CA ASP A 301 2.03 -48.29 -7.21
C ASP A 301 0.90 -47.47 -7.92
N GLU A 302 -0.19 -47.15 -7.23
CA GLU A 302 -1.36 -46.46 -7.82
C GLU A 302 -1.36 -44.91 -7.65
N ALA A 303 -0.28 -44.31 -7.20
CA ALA A 303 -0.21 -42.85 -6.99
C ALA A 303 0.60 -42.06 -8.05
N VAL A 304 0.86 -42.65 -9.21
CA VAL A 304 1.61 -42.02 -10.31
C VAL A 304 0.86 -42.15 -11.62
N GLU A 305 -0.43 -41.75 -11.66
CA GLU A 305 -1.15 -41.37 -12.89
C GLU A 305 -2.40 -40.56 -12.47
N GLU A 306 -2.27 -39.20 -12.43
CA GLU A 306 -3.26 -38.25 -12.91
C GLU A 306 -2.66 -36.84 -12.77
#